data_0128b19bec031132c4960d41693ff017
#
_entry.id   0128b19bec031132c4960d41693ff017
#
_cell.length_a   1.000
_cell.length_b   1.000
_cell.length_c   1.000
_cell.angle_alpha   90.00
_cell.angle_beta   90.00
_cell.angle_gamma   90.00
#
_symmetry.space_group_name_H-M   'P 1'
#
loop_
_entity.id
_entity.type
_entity.pdbx_description
1 polymer ?
#
loop_
_entity_poly.entity_id
_entity_poly.type
_entity_poly.pdbx_seq_one_letter_code
_entity_poly.pdbx_strand_id
1 'polypeptide(L)'
;PMPPHKQQKISRETLEIFAPLANRFGISHIKNELEDLSFFYLEPERYKSLQRQVRMRHAEREAHVQQSIADLKDRLKQEGIKYEVSGRSKHLYSIYRKMQRDGKTIAQIYDLMAIRAIVIPPQNSPVDSSPASDEDEKSVCYRALGIVHSLWTPIPGRFKDYVAVPKQNGYQSLHTTVI
;
A
#
# COMPACT_ATOMS: atom_id res chain seq x y z
N PRO A 1 28.48 -17.30 -7.59
CA PRO A 1 28.07 -16.36 -6.52
C PRO A 1 28.91 -15.09 -6.63
N MET A 2 28.26 -13.93 -6.54
CA MET A 2 28.96 -12.65 -6.63
C MET A 2 29.70 -12.35 -5.31
N PRO A 3 30.93 -11.80 -5.34
CA PRO A 3 31.67 -11.44 -4.14
C PRO A 3 30.94 -10.37 -3.29
N PRO A 4 31.07 -10.40 -1.94
CA PRO A 4 30.33 -9.50 -1.05
C PRO A 4 30.47 -8.00 -1.36
N HIS A 5 31.68 -7.55 -1.71
CA HIS A 5 31.91 -6.14 -2.05
C HIS A 5 31.17 -5.69 -3.31
N LYS A 6 31.01 -6.58 -4.30
CA LYS A 6 30.22 -6.31 -5.50
C LYS A 6 28.72 -6.30 -5.19
N GLN A 7 28.25 -7.23 -4.35
CA GLN A 7 26.87 -7.24 -3.87
C GLN A 7 26.50 -5.91 -3.20
N GLN A 8 27.35 -5.43 -2.27
CA GLN A 8 27.12 -4.16 -1.59
C GLN A 8 27.15 -2.95 -2.54
N LYS A 9 28.09 -2.91 -3.49
CA LYS A 9 28.17 -1.83 -4.48
C LYS A 9 26.90 -1.76 -5.32
N ILE A 10 26.48 -2.89 -5.90
CA ILE A 10 25.28 -2.96 -6.74
C ILE A 10 24.03 -2.63 -5.93
N SER A 11 23.92 -3.10 -4.68
CA SER A 11 22.78 -2.79 -3.83
C SER A 11 22.67 -1.30 -3.49
N ARG A 12 23.78 -0.59 -3.27
CA ARG A 12 23.78 0.87 -3.11
C ARG A 12 23.32 1.59 -4.37
N GLU A 13 23.91 1.24 -5.51
CA GLU A 13 23.51 1.79 -6.80
C GLU A 13 22.02 1.54 -7.10
N THR A 14 21.52 0.35 -6.74
CA THR A 14 20.10 0.03 -6.87
C THR A 14 19.21 0.93 -6.03
N LEU A 15 19.57 1.20 -4.76
CA LEU A 15 18.81 2.10 -3.89
C LEU A 15 18.87 3.56 -4.34
N GLU A 16 20.01 4.00 -4.87
CA GLU A 16 20.25 5.40 -5.24
C GLU A 16 19.70 5.74 -6.63
N ILE A 17 19.68 4.79 -7.56
CA ILE A 17 19.34 5.03 -8.97
C ILE A 17 18.11 4.23 -9.40
N PHE A 18 18.16 2.89 -9.36
CA PHE A 18 17.14 2.06 -10.01
C PHE A 18 15.80 2.05 -9.25
N ALA A 19 15.81 2.02 -7.91
CA ALA A 19 14.57 2.08 -7.15
C ALA A 19 13.87 3.44 -7.28
N PRO A 20 14.54 4.59 -7.22
CA PRO A 20 13.96 5.90 -7.55
C PRO A 20 13.42 5.99 -8.99
N LEU A 21 14.11 5.42 -9.98
CA LEU A 21 13.62 5.37 -11.36
C LEU A 21 12.33 4.56 -11.46
N ALA A 22 12.30 3.36 -10.90
CA ALA A 22 11.09 2.53 -10.86
C ALA A 22 9.91 3.25 -10.19
N ASN A 23 10.18 4.02 -9.13
CA ASN A 23 9.17 4.87 -8.49
C ASN A 23 8.65 5.97 -9.40
N ARG A 24 9.54 6.62 -10.17
CA ARG A 24 9.17 7.69 -11.11
C ARG A 24 8.31 7.17 -12.25
N PHE A 25 8.57 5.96 -12.72
CA PHE A 25 7.74 5.28 -13.73
C PHE A 25 6.45 4.66 -13.17
N GLY A 26 6.17 4.80 -11.87
CA GLY A 26 4.97 4.23 -11.24
C GLY A 26 5.02 2.71 -11.03
N ILE A 27 6.16 2.04 -11.31
CA ILE A 27 6.32 0.58 -11.22
C ILE A 27 6.62 0.18 -9.77
N SER A 28 5.60 0.32 -8.90
CA SER A 28 5.77 0.18 -7.45
C SER A 28 6.23 -1.21 -7.01
N HIS A 29 5.84 -2.29 -7.71
CA HIS A 29 6.26 -3.66 -7.36
C HIS A 29 7.76 -3.84 -7.56
N ILE A 30 8.30 -3.41 -8.71
CA ILE A 30 9.74 -3.46 -9.00
C ILE A 30 10.52 -2.62 -7.98
N LYS A 31 10.06 -1.38 -7.73
CA LYS A 31 10.68 -0.53 -6.71
C LYS A 31 10.78 -1.24 -5.36
N ASN A 32 9.69 -1.85 -4.90
CA ASN A 32 9.63 -2.50 -3.59
C ASN A 32 10.59 -3.69 -3.51
N GLU A 33 10.64 -4.49 -4.56
CA GLU A 33 11.55 -5.64 -4.66
C GLU A 33 13.02 -5.20 -4.69
N LEU A 34 13.35 -4.19 -5.49
CA LEU A 34 14.70 -3.61 -5.54
C LEU A 34 15.14 -3.07 -4.17
N GLU A 35 14.26 -2.35 -3.48
CA GLU A 35 14.54 -1.80 -2.15
C GLU A 35 14.75 -2.92 -1.11
N ASP A 36 13.88 -3.94 -1.06
CA ASP A 36 13.97 -5.02 -0.08
C ASP A 36 15.19 -5.92 -0.32
N LEU A 37 15.50 -6.26 -1.58
CA LEU A 37 16.70 -7.02 -1.93
C LEU A 37 17.99 -6.23 -1.58
N SER A 38 18.04 -4.95 -1.90
CA SER A 38 19.18 -4.12 -1.57
C SER A 38 19.38 -4.01 -0.05
N PHE A 39 18.30 -3.86 0.70
CA PHE A 39 18.34 -3.84 2.17
C PHE A 39 18.87 -5.16 2.74
N PHE A 40 18.44 -6.29 2.19
CA PHE A 40 18.95 -7.61 2.60
C PHE A 40 20.46 -7.73 2.44
N TYR A 41 21.05 -7.24 1.34
CA TYR A 41 22.50 -7.34 1.11
C TYR A 41 23.32 -6.26 1.84
N LEU A 42 22.76 -5.08 2.06
CA LEU A 42 23.46 -3.99 2.74
C LEU A 42 23.46 -4.15 4.27
N GLU A 43 22.33 -4.60 4.84
CA GLU A 43 22.13 -4.68 6.29
C GLU A 43 21.45 -6.00 6.69
N PRO A 44 22.09 -7.16 6.47
CA PRO A 44 21.47 -8.47 6.60
C PRO A 44 20.91 -8.74 8.00
N GLU A 45 21.60 -8.32 9.05
CA GLU A 45 21.15 -8.55 10.42
C GLU A 45 19.93 -7.70 10.79
N ARG A 46 19.91 -6.45 10.35
CA ARG A 46 18.75 -5.57 10.52
C ARG A 46 17.54 -6.06 9.72
N TYR A 47 17.78 -6.52 8.49
CA TYR A 47 16.73 -7.12 7.65
C TYR A 47 16.09 -8.32 8.34
N LYS A 48 16.89 -9.30 8.80
CA LYS A 48 16.41 -10.51 9.49
C LYS A 48 15.68 -10.20 10.79
N SER A 49 16.21 -9.26 11.58
CA SER A 49 15.58 -8.81 12.82
C SER A 49 14.22 -8.18 12.56
N LEU A 50 14.15 -7.25 11.60
CA LEU A 50 12.91 -6.57 11.22
C LEU A 50 11.88 -7.55 10.63
N GLN A 51 12.34 -8.48 9.78
CA GLN A 51 11.47 -9.52 9.20
C GLN A 51 10.79 -10.37 10.27
N ARG A 52 11.53 -10.80 11.32
CA ARG A 52 10.94 -11.53 12.45
C ARG A 52 9.90 -10.72 13.21
N GLN A 53 10.21 -9.46 13.52
CA GLN A 53 9.30 -8.56 14.22
C GLN A 53 8.03 -8.30 13.42
N VAL A 54 8.14 -8.10 12.11
CA VAL A 54 7.00 -7.91 11.20
C VAL A 54 6.13 -9.16 11.16
N ARG A 55 6.73 -10.36 11.04
CA ARG A 55 5.99 -11.63 11.03
C ARG A 55 5.19 -11.85 12.32
N MET A 56 5.77 -11.59 13.47
CA MET A 56 5.05 -11.69 14.75
C MET A 56 3.84 -10.76 14.79
N ARG A 57 4.02 -9.51 14.39
CA ARG A 57 2.94 -8.52 14.32
C ARG A 57 1.84 -8.86 13.31
N HIS A 58 2.21 -9.47 12.18
CA HIS A 58 1.23 -9.96 11.20
C HIS A 58 0.38 -11.08 11.81
N ALA A 59 1.01 -12.09 12.44
CA ALA A 59 0.28 -13.20 13.05
C ALA A 59 -0.72 -12.74 14.10
N GLU A 60 -0.34 -11.73 14.92
CA GLU A 60 -1.23 -11.15 15.95
C GLU A 60 -2.47 -10.45 15.36
N ARG A 61 -2.39 -9.94 14.14
CA ARG A 61 -3.42 -9.08 13.53
C ARG A 61 -4.15 -9.70 12.34
N GLU A 62 -3.69 -10.85 11.88
CA GLU A 62 -4.19 -11.49 10.65
C GLU A 62 -5.71 -11.71 10.71
N ALA A 63 -6.21 -12.30 11.80
CA ALA A 63 -7.64 -12.53 11.97
C ALA A 63 -8.47 -11.25 11.90
N HIS A 64 -7.97 -10.17 12.50
CA HIS A 64 -8.64 -8.86 12.50
C HIS A 64 -8.68 -8.24 11.10
N VAL A 65 -7.59 -8.35 10.35
CA VAL A 65 -7.53 -7.84 8.97
C VAL A 65 -8.44 -8.65 8.06
N GLN A 66 -8.49 -9.98 8.21
CA GLN A 66 -9.39 -10.84 7.42
C GLN A 66 -10.85 -10.53 7.71
N GLN A 67 -11.22 -10.31 8.98
CA GLN A 67 -12.57 -9.88 9.33
C GLN A 67 -12.90 -8.52 8.70
N SER A 68 -12.01 -7.53 8.82
CA SER A 68 -12.22 -6.21 8.21
C SER A 68 -12.35 -6.28 6.68
N ILE A 69 -11.61 -7.18 6.02
CA ILE A 69 -11.74 -7.43 4.59
C ILE A 69 -13.12 -8.00 4.27
N ALA A 70 -13.63 -8.94 5.07
CA ALA A 70 -14.95 -9.53 4.89
C ALA A 70 -16.05 -8.47 5.05
N ASP A 71 -16.01 -7.69 6.13
CA ASP A 71 -16.98 -6.63 6.41
C ASP A 71 -17.01 -5.58 5.28
N LEU A 72 -15.85 -5.17 4.77
CA LEU A 72 -15.76 -4.22 3.67
C LEU A 72 -16.32 -4.80 2.37
N LYS A 73 -16.01 -6.05 2.05
CA LYS A 73 -16.55 -6.74 0.87
C LYS A 73 -18.08 -6.82 0.91
N ASP A 74 -18.63 -7.16 2.04
CA ASP A 74 -20.08 -7.29 2.20
C ASP A 74 -20.78 -5.94 2.02
N ARG A 75 -20.24 -4.85 2.59
CA ARG A 75 -20.80 -3.52 2.40
C ARG A 75 -20.67 -3.01 0.98
N LEU A 76 -19.52 -3.18 0.33
CA LEU A 76 -19.33 -2.78 -1.07
C LEU A 76 -20.31 -3.54 -2.00
N LYS A 77 -20.53 -4.83 -1.73
CA LYS A 77 -21.51 -5.67 -2.46
C LYS A 77 -22.95 -5.18 -2.26
N GLN A 78 -23.34 -4.84 -1.03
CA GLN A 78 -24.67 -4.30 -0.71
C GLN A 78 -24.94 -2.99 -1.45
N GLU A 79 -23.92 -2.14 -1.60
CA GLU A 79 -24.00 -0.85 -2.31
C GLU A 79 -23.82 -0.99 -3.84
N GLY A 80 -23.74 -2.23 -4.37
CA GLY A 80 -23.62 -2.50 -5.80
C GLY A 80 -22.30 -2.04 -6.42
N ILE A 81 -21.27 -1.79 -5.63
CA ILE A 81 -19.94 -1.40 -6.12
C ILE A 81 -19.18 -2.66 -6.49
N LYS A 82 -18.68 -2.74 -7.73
CA LYS A 82 -17.73 -3.79 -8.13
C LYS A 82 -16.37 -3.51 -7.50
N TYR A 83 -15.76 -4.52 -6.92
CA TYR A 83 -14.52 -4.35 -6.15
C TYR A 83 -13.57 -5.54 -6.28
N GLU A 84 -12.30 -5.24 -6.02
CA GLU A 84 -11.27 -6.20 -5.66
C GLU A 84 -10.63 -5.74 -4.35
N VAL A 85 -10.79 -6.52 -3.26
CA VAL A 85 -10.29 -6.16 -1.92
C VAL A 85 -9.27 -7.18 -1.46
N SER A 86 -8.09 -6.70 -1.06
CA SER A 86 -6.98 -7.53 -0.58
C SER A 86 -6.25 -6.87 0.59
N GLY A 87 -5.67 -7.70 1.45
CA GLY A 87 -4.71 -7.24 2.44
C GLY A 87 -3.38 -6.86 1.78
N ARG A 88 -2.77 -5.79 2.26
CA ARG A 88 -1.46 -5.34 1.82
C ARG A 88 -0.54 -5.17 3.00
N SER A 89 0.56 -5.93 3.03
CA SER A 89 1.66 -5.67 3.94
C SER A 89 2.60 -4.61 3.36
N LYS A 90 3.17 -3.80 4.25
CA LYS A 90 4.20 -2.85 3.88
C LYS A 90 5.53 -3.59 3.73
N HIS A 91 6.28 -3.30 2.65
CA HIS A 91 7.58 -3.93 2.43
C HIS A 91 8.63 -3.46 3.47
N LEU A 92 9.61 -4.32 3.75
CA LEU A 92 10.52 -4.17 4.90
C LEU A 92 11.36 -2.90 4.84
N TYR A 93 11.89 -2.56 3.68
CA TYR A 93 12.69 -1.35 3.54
C TYR A 93 11.89 -0.05 3.80
N SER A 94 10.62 0.01 3.40
CA SER A 94 9.76 1.15 3.74
C SER A 94 9.52 1.29 5.23
N ILE A 95 9.39 0.17 5.94
CA ILE A 95 9.27 0.15 7.40
C ILE A 95 10.57 0.63 8.04
N TYR A 96 11.70 0.08 7.60
CA TYR A 96 13.03 0.46 8.06
C TYR A 96 13.30 1.97 7.88
N ARG A 97 13.08 2.49 6.68
CA ARG A 97 13.23 3.93 6.40
C ARG A 97 12.35 4.80 7.30
N LYS A 98 11.12 4.38 7.55
CA LYS A 98 10.21 5.10 8.44
C LYS A 98 10.71 5.09 9.88
N MET A 99 11.20 3.96 10.37
CA MET A 99 11.81 3.85 11.69
C MET A 99 13.01 4.79 11.83
N GLN A 100 13.90 4.81 10.84
CA GLN A 100 15.09 5.67 10.85
C GLN A 100 14.73 7.16 10.81
N ARG A 101 13.81 7.55 9.93
CA ARG A 101 13.42 8.94 9.76
C ARG A 101 12.69 9.52 10.96
N ASP A 102 11.78 8.72 11.54
CA ASP A 102 10.86 9.18 12.59
C ASP A 102 11.36 8.84 14.00
N GLY A 103 12.50 8.14 14.14
CA GLY A 103 13.03 7.66 15.42
C GLY A 103 12.08 6.67 16.14
N LYS A 104 11.23 5.95 15.39
CA LYS A 104 10.18 5.09 15.93
C LYS A 104 10.60 3.63 15.97
N THR A 105 10.14 2.93 17.00
CA THR A 105 10.17 1.47 17.04
C THR A 105 9.06 0.88 16.18
N ILE A 106 9.17 -0.40 15.83
CA ILE A 106 8.11 -1.11 15.07
C ILE A 106 6.76 -1.10 15.80
N ALA A 107 6.78 -1.08 17.14
CA ALA A 107 5.56 -1.01 17.96
C ALA A 107 4.77 0.30 17.74
N GLN A 108 5.44 1.36 17.35
CA GLN A 108 4.86 2.69 17.11
C GLN A 108 4.48 2.91 15.64
N ILE A 109 4.68 1.91 14.78
CA ILE A 109 4.26 1.96 13.38
C ILE A 109 2.90 1.29 13.25
N TYR A 110 1.86 2.10 13.04
CA TYR A 110 0.47 1.63 12.94
C TYR A 110 0.12 1.08 11.54
N ASP A 111 0.86 1.47 10.50
CA ASP A 111 0.59 1.16 9.08
C ASP A 111 1.40 -0.03 8.53
N LEU A 112 1.65 -1.05 9.36
CA LEU A 112 2.33 -2.29 8.95
C LEU A 112 1.46 -3.12 8.01
N MET A 113 0.16 -3.10 8.23
CA MET A 113 -0.86 -3.77 7.42
C MET A 113 -1.87 -2.74 6.93
N ALA A 114 -2.33 -2.91 5.72
CA ALA A 114 -3.37 -2.08 5.14
C ALA A 114 -4.31 -2.95 4.31
N ILE A 115 -5.53 -2.48 4.11
CA ILE A 115 -6.48 -3.05 3.16
C ILE A 115 -6.42 -2.18 1.90
N ARG A 116 -6.34 -2.81 0.75
CA ARG A 116 -6.49 -2.16 -0.56
C ARG A 116 -7.83 -2.58 -1.15
N ALA A 117 -8.66 -1.60 -1.46
CA ALA A 117 -9.84 -1.78 -2.28
C ALA A 117 -9.61 -1.12 -3.64
N ILE A 118 -9.71 -1.90 -4.71
CA ILE A 118 -9.77 -1.42 -6.08
C ILE A 118 -11.27 -1.42 -6.41
N VAL A 119 -11.82 -0.26 -6.71
CA VAL A 119 -13.24 -0.11 -7.05
C VAL A 119 -13.36 0.14 -8.55
N ILE A 120 -14.36 -0.48 -9.16
CA ILE A 120 -14.59 -0.44 -10.59
C ILE A 120 -15.91 0.33 -10.80
N PRO A 121 -15.89 1.43 -11.57
CA PRO A 121 -17.09 2.18 -11.84
C PRO A 121 -18.14 1.31 -12.54
N PRO A 122 -19.44 1.54 -12.33
CA PRO A 122 -20.48 0.84 -13.07
C PRO A 122 -20.35 1.18 -14.55
N GLN A 123 -20.43 0.19 -15.41
CA GLN A 123 -20.58 0.41 -16.85
C GLN A 123 -22.02 0.90 -17.09
N ASN A 124 -22.16 2.06 -17.71
CA ASN A 124 -23.44 2.76 -17.86
C ASN A 124 -24.47 2.04 -18.76
N SER A 125 -24.10 0.98 -19.50
CA SER A 125 -25.03 0.13 -20.24
C SER A 125 -24.34 -1.15 -20.74
N PRO A 126 -25.06 -2.29 -20.84
CA PRO A 126 -24.53 -3.48 -21.53
C PRO A 126 -24.38 -3.26 -23.06
N VAL A 127 -24.90 -2.17 -23.61
CA VAL A 127 -24.85 -1.83 -25.04
C VAL A 127 -23.78 -0.78 -25.34
N ASP A 128 -23.38 0.03 -24.34
CA ASP A 128 -22.39 1.09 -24.50
C ASP A 128 -21.03 0.64 -23.93
N SER A 129 -20.13 0.25 -24.85
CA SER A 129 -18.75 -0.14 -24.53
C SER A 129 -17.83 1.07 -24.25
N SER A 130 -18.37 2.25 -24.07
CA SER A 130 -17.59 3.44 -23.74
C SER A 130 -16.90 3.26 -22.38
N PRO A 131 -15.63 3.62 -22.24
CA PRO A 131 -14.96 3.61 -20.94
C PRO A 131 -15.70 4.55 -19.98
N ALA A 132 -15.74 4.19 -18.70
CA ALA A 132 -16.29 5.06 -17.66
C ALA A 132 -15.62 6.43 -17.73
N SER A 133 -16.39 7.50 -17.48
CA SER A 133 -15.81 8.83 -17.45
C SER A 133 -14.90 9.00 -16.21
N ASP A 134 -13.94 9.93 -16.31
CA ASP A 134 -13.08 10.33 -15.18
C ASP A 134 -13.92 10.73 -13.94
N GLU A 135 -15.10 11.27 -14.15
CA GLU A 135 -16.03 11.69 -13.10
C GLU A 135 -16.69 10.49 -12.40
N ASP A 136 -17.06 9.47 -13.17
CA ASP A 136 -17.60 8.21 -12.63
C ASP A 136 -16.55 7.46 -11.82
N GLU A 137 -15.30 7.41 -12.29
CA GLU A 137 -14.18 6.79 -11.58
C GLU A 137 -13.88 7.50 -10.24
N LYS A 138 -13.88 8.82 -10.22
CA LYS A 138 -13.71 9.61 -9.00
C LYS A 138 -14.88 9.41 -8.03
N SER A 139 -16.11 9.48 -8.55
CA SER A 139 -17.32 9.31 -7.76
C SER A 139 -17.37 7.98 -7.02
N VAL A 140 -17.04 6.86 -7.68
CA VAL A 140 -17.03 5.54 -7.03
C VAL A 140 -15.97 5.44 -5.95
N CYS A 141 -14.81 6.11 -6.10
CA CYS A 141 -13.78 6.16 -5.07
C CYS A 141 -14.26 6.87 -3.80
N TYR A 142 -14.95 8.01 -3.93
CA TYR A 142 -15.50 8.74 -2.77
C TYR A 142 -16.68 8.02 -2.13
N ARG A 143 -17.51 7.32 -2.90
CA ARG A 143 -18.56 6.44 -2.34
C ARG A 143 -17.95 5.32 -1.52
N ALA A 144 -16.91 4.65 -2.02
CA ALA A 144 -16.19 3.62 -1.28
C ALA A 144 -15.55 4.16 0.01
N LEU A 145 -15.00 5.38 0.00
CA LEU A 145 -14.51 6.07 1.20
C LEU A 145 -15.62 6.28 2.23
N GLY A 146 -16.80 6.73 1.79
CA GLY A 146 -17.97 6.88 2.66
C GLY A 146 -18.37 5.58 3.33
N ILE A 147 -18.32 4.46 2.59
CA ILE A 147 -18.57 3.11 3.13
C ILE A 147 -17.52 2.76 4.19
N VAL A 148 -16.23 2.97 3.92
CA VAL A 148 -15.15 2.72 4.89
C VAL A 148 -15.39 3.53 6.18
N HIS A 149 -15.74 4.80 6.06
CA HIS A 149 -15.99 5.68 7.22
C HIS A 149 -17.33 5.40 7.94
N SER A 150 -18.26 4.69 7.32
CA SER A 150 -19.47 4.20 7.98
C SER A 150 -19.21 2.92 8.80
N LEU A 151 -18.20 2.14 8.42
CA LEU A 151 -17.79 0.92 9.14
C LEU A 151 -16.84 1.22 10.30
N TRP A 152 -15.94 2.18 10.11
CA TRP A 152 -14.88 2.49 11.08
C TRP A 152 -14.65 3.99 11.22
N THR A 153 -14.27 4.40 12.42
CA THR A 153 -14.01 5.82 12.71
C THR A 153 -12.67 6.27 12.13
N PRO A 154 -12.61 7.29 11.26
CA PRO A 154 -11.37 7.79 10.72
C PRO A 154 -10.53 8.55 11.78
N ILE A 155 -9.22 8.36 11.75
CA ILE A 155 -8.28 9.11 12.59
C ILE A 155 -8.04 10.49 11.98
N PRO A 156 -8.28 11.59 12.72
CA PRO A 156 -8.06 12.94 12.23
C PRO A 156 -6.63 13.18 11.74
N GLY A 157 -6.47 13.92 10.63
CA GLY A 157 -5.17 14.24 10.04
C GLY A 157 -4.47 13.06 9.33
N ARG A 158 -5.14 11.91 9.18
CA ARG A 158 -4.61 10.72 8.51
C ARG A 158 -5.22 10.44 7.15
N PHE A 159 -5.99 11.37 6.62
CA PHE A 159 -6.57 11.29 5.29
C PHE A 159 -5.65 11.95 4.25
N LYS A 160 -5.54 11.32 3.07
CA LYS A 160 -4.83 11.88 1.91
C LYS A 160 -5.63 11.60 0.66
N ASP A 161 -5.90 12.66 -0.09
CA ASP A 161 -6.64 12.61 -1.33
C ASP A 161 -5.70 12.78 -2.53
N TYR A 162 -5.33 11.66 -3.13
CA TYR A 162 -4.58 11.63 -4.37
C TYR A 162 -5.47 11.37 -5.59
N VAL A 163 -6.80 11.36 -5.41
CA VAL A 163 -7.77 11.37 -6.51
C VAL A 163 -7.97 12.81 -6.98
N ALA A 164 -8.21 13.74 -6.05
CA ALA A 164 -8.31 15.16 -6.35
C ALA A 164 -6.96 15.76 -6.77
N VAL A 165 -5.85 15.36 -6.12
CA VAL A 165 -4.50 15.87 -6.40
C VAL A 165 -3.54 14.70 -6.63
N PRO A 166 -3.43 14.18 -7.86
CA PRO A 166 -2.55 13.08 -8.21
C PRO A 166 -1.08 13.36 -7.89
N LYS A 167 -0.32 12.32 -7.62
CA LYS A 167 1.13 12.45 -7.46
C LYS A 167 1.81 12.73 -8.80
N GLN A 168 3.05 13.25 -8.76
CA GLN A 168 3.85 13.55 -9.96
C GLN A 168 4.06 12.34 -10.91
N ASN A 169 3.96 11.12 -10.39
CA ASN A 169 4.06 9.88 -11.16
C ASN A 169 2.68 9.33 -11.61
N GLY A 170 1.64 10.15 -11.60
CA GLY A 170 0.29 9.76 -12.00
C GLY A 170 -0.48 8.88 -11.01
N TYR A 171 0.08 8.59 -9.83
CA TYR A 171 -0.60 7.77 -8.83
C TYR A 171 -1.83 8.46 -8.26
N GLN A 172 -2.98 7.78 -8.32
CA GLN A 172 -4.26 8.22 -7.76
C GLN A 172 -4.78 7.22 -6.75
N SER A 173 -5.22 7.67 -5.60
CA SER A 173 -5.85 6.85 -4.57
C SER A 173 -6.34 7.72 -3.40
N LEU A 174 -7.34 7.26 -2.68
CA LEU A 174 -7.71 7.78 -1.37
C LEU A 174 -7.00 6.94 -0.29
N HIS A 175 -6.37 7.60 0.68
CA HIS A 175 -5.76 6.95 1.82
C HIS A 175 -6.42 7.44 3.10
N THR A 176 -6.96 6.55 3.89
CA THR A 176 -7.50 6.83 5.21
C THR A 176 -6.93 5.87 6.23
N THR A 177 -6.87 6.28 7.50
CA THR A 177 -6.55 5.42 8.62
C THR A 177 -7.74 5.40 9.54
N VAL A 178 -8.23 4.21 9.88
CA VAL A 178 -9.45 4.02 10.67
C VAL A 178 -9.20 3.13 11.89
N ILE A 179 -10.08 3.17 12.88
CA ILE A 179 -10.12 2.35 14.09
C ILE A 179 -11.53 1.82 14.30
#